data_852c5f5ff58c93bcc0a86fb8bc3f7032
#
_entry.id   852c5f5ff58c93bcc0a86fb8bc3f7032
#
_cell.length_a   1.000
_cell.length_b   1.000
_cell.length_c   1.000
_cell.angle_alpha   90.00
_cell.angle_beta   90.00
_cell.angle_gamma   90.00
#
_symmetry.space_group_name_H-M   'P 1'
#
loop_
_entity.id
_entity.type
_entity.pdbx_description
1 polymer ?
#
loop_
_entity_poly.entity_id
_entity_poly.type
_entity_poly.pdbx_seq_one_letter_code
_entity_poly.pdbx_strand_id
1 'polypeptide(L)'
;MNEKLTHFDAGGQAWMVDVGAKDETARRAVAAGAIRMRPETFALVRDGTAKKGDVLGIARVAAIQAAKRTWELIPLCHPIALTSLEVHFDLDEASSQVACRAVAECRGRTGVEMEALTAVSAGLLTIYDMCKAVDRGMVIGDIRLLEKEGGKSGRFVAS
;
A
#
# COMPACT_ATOMS: atom_id res chain seq x y z
N MET A 1 -24.00 7.36 -14.60
CA MET A 1 -22.73 6.80 -15.10
C MET A 1 -22.81 5.28 -15.01
N ASN A 2 -22.68 4.61 -16.13
CA ASN A 2 -22.63 3.14 -16.14
C ASN A 2 -21.18 2.72 -15.85
N GLU A 3 -20.80 2.72 -14.60
CA GLU A 3 -19.51 2.16 -14.15
C GLU A 3 -19.62 0.64 -14.19
N LYS A 4 -19.27 0.06 -15.35
CA LYS A 4 -19.18 -1.39 -15.46
C LYS A 4 -17.94 -1.86 -14.70
N LEU A 5 -18.13 -2.85 -13.83
CA LEU A 5 -17.02 -3.60 -13.25
C LEU A 5 -16.24 -4.27 -14.39
N THR A 6 -14.97 -3.93 -14.52
CA THR A 6 -14.15 -4.33 -15.68
C THR A 6 -13.52 -5.72 -15.54
N HIS A 7 -13.57 -6.31 -14.34
CA HIS A 7 -12.99 -7.64 -14.08
C HIS A 7 -13.92 -8.82 -14.35
N PHE A 8 -15.08 -8.56 -14.97
CA PHE A 8 -16.01 -9.61 -15.39
C PHE A 8 -16.35 -9.42 -16.86
N ASP A 9 -16.33 -10.53 -17.59
CA ASP A 9 -16.76 -10.54 -19.00
C ASP A 9 -18.29 -10.44 -19.14
N ALA A 10 -18.79 -10.47 -20.38
CA ALA A 10 -20.22 -10.41 -20.65
C ALA A 10 -20.99 -11.65 -20.10
N GLY A 11 -20.31 -12.75 -19.85
CA GLY A 11 -20.86 -13.97 -19.24
C GLY A 11 -20.76 -14.01 -17.72
N GLY A 12 -20.21 -12.96 -17.08
CA GLY A 12 -20.05 -12.88 -15.63
C GLY A 12 -18.85 -13.65 -15.08
N GLN A 13 -17.91 -14.04 -15.93
CA GLN A 13 -16.70 -14.75 -15.51
C GLN A 13 -15.56 -13.75 -15.24
N ALA A 14 -14.77 -14.04 -14.20
CA ALA A 14 -13.59 -13.23 -13.88
C ALA A 14 -12.52 -13.35 -14.95
N TRP A 15 -11.93 -12.22 -15.31
CA TRP A 15 -10.83 -12.16 -16.26
C TRP A 15 -9.88 -11.00 -15.95
N MET A 16 -8.63 -11.14 -16.35
CA MET A 16 -7.66 -10.05 -16.29
C MET A 16 -7.87 -9.17 -17.52
N VAL A 17 -8.13 -7.86 -17.31
CA VAL A 17 -8.42 -6.92 -18.40
C VAL A 17 -7.28 -6.85 -19.40
N ASP A 18 -7.60 -6.88 -20.70
CA ASP A 18 -6.61 -6.66 -21.75
C ASP A 18 -6.20 -5.19 -21.83
N VAL A 19 -4.95 -4.92 -21.58
CA VAL A 19 -4.34 -3.58 -21.67
C VAL A 19 -3.38 -3.45 -22.86
N GLY A 20 -3.34 -4.46 -23.73
CA GLY A 20 -2.41 -4.52 -24.87
C GLY A 20 -2.51 -3.34 -25.83
N ALA A 21 -3.71 -2.80 -26.03
CA ALA A 21 -3.96 -1.66 -26.90
C ALA A 21 -3.81 -0.28 -26.22
N LYS A 22 -3.53 -0.23 -24.91
CA LYS A 22 -3.32 1.02 -24.20
C LYS A 22 -1.90 1.52 -24.38
N ASP A 23 -1.76 2.84 -24.43
CA ASP A 23 -0.46 3.49 -24.47
C ASP A 23 0.27 3.36 -23.14
N GLU A 24 1.60 3.29 -23.19
CA GLU A 24 2.44 3.39 -22.01
C GLU A 24 2.56 4.84 -21.60
N THR A 25 2.08 5.15 -20.38
CA THR A 25 2.13 6.49 -19.80
C THR A 25 2.77 6.46 -18.44
N ALA A 26 3.26 7.62 -17.98
CA ALA A 26 3.70 7.76 -16.59
C ALA A 26 2.51 7.55 -15.64
N ARG A 27 2.72 6.74 -14.63
CA ARG A 27 1.72 6.38 -13.61
C ARG A 27 2.28 6.67 -12.23
N ARG A 28 1.47 7.26 -11.39
CA ARG A 28 1.80 7.51 -10.00
C ARG A 28 0.58 7.25 -9.12
N ALA A 29 0.79 6.63 -7.97
CA ALA A 29 -0.24 6.46 -6.96
C ALA A 29 0.32 6.69 -5.57
N VAL A 30 -0.49 7.26 -4.70
CA VAL A 30 -0.19 7.48 -3.29
C VAL A 30 -1.27 6.81 -2.46
N ALA A 31 -0.86 5.95 -1.55
CA ALA A 31 -1.74 5.33 -0.57
C ALA A 31 -1.25 5.65 0.85
N ALA A 32 -2.13 5.57 1.81
CA ALA A 32 -1.80 5.70 3.21
C ALA A 32 -2.65 4.77 4.07
N GLY A 33 -2.24 4.59 5.31
CA GLY A 33 -2.94 3.86 6.35
C GLY A 33 -2.25 4.08 7.67
N ALA A 34 -2.76 3.50 8.74
CA ALA A 34 -2.20 3.68 10.07
C ALA A 34 -2.36 2.44 10.94
N ILE A 35 -1.50 2.34 11.95
CA ILE A 35 -1.63 1.37 13.04
C ILE A 35 -1.61 2.12 14.37
N ARG A 36 -2.63 1.89 15.19
CA ARG A 36 -2.72 2.41 16.56
C ARG A 36 -2.33 1.33 17.55
N MET A 37 -1.65 1.75 18.59
CA MET A 37 -1.10 0.86 19.61
C MET A 37 -1.16 1.51 21.00
N ARG A 38 -0.82 0.76 22.01
CA ARG A 38 -0.68 1.32 23.36
C ARG A 38 0.52 2.28 23.41
N PRO A 39 0.50 3.30 24.29
CA PRO A 39 1.61 4.25 24.43
C PRO A 39 2.97 3.58 24.68
N GLU A 40 3.00 2.50 25.47
CA GLU A 40 4.23 1.76 25.78
C GLU A 40 4.79 1.07 24.52
N THR A 41 3.91 0.53 23.69
CA THR A 41 4.30 -0.09 22.42
C THR A 41 4.82 0.95 21.44
N PHE A 42 4.14 2.09 21.37
CA PHE A 42 4.57 3.23 20.54
C PHE A 42 5.98 3.71 20.93
N ALA A 43 6.26 3.82 22.22
CA ALA A 43 7.57 4.21 22.71
C ALA A 43 8.67 3.23 22.25
N LEU A 44 8.40 1.91 22.26
CA LEU A 44 9.34 0.90 21.76
C LEU A 44 9.66 1.09 20.26
N VAL A 45 8.64 1.42 19.47
CA VAL A 45 8.81 1.66 18.03
C VAL A 45 9.58 2.96 17.79
N ARG A 46 9.17 4.05 18.46
CA ARG A 46 9.81 5.36 18.35
C ARG A 46 11.28 5.32 18.73
N ASP A 47 11.61 4.68 19.84
CA ASP A 47 12.95 4.68 20.41
C ASP A 47 13.85 3.59 19.81
N GLY A 48 13.31 2.74 18.93
CA GLY A 48 14.06 1.64 18.33
C GLY A 48 14.48 0.53 19.30
N THR A 49 13.78 0.41 20.43
CA THR A 49 14.10 -0.53 21.53
C THR A 49 13.25 -1.80 21.51
N ALA A 50 12.47 -2.02 20.47
CA ALA A 50 11.71 -3.25 20.29
C ALA A 50 12.65 -4.48 20.26
N LYS A 51 12.23 -5.57 20.91
CA LYS A 51 13.04 -6.79 21.02
C LYS A 51 13.49 -7.38 19.67
N LYS A 52 12.67 -7.20 18.63
CA LYS A 52 12.97 -7.67 17.28
C LYS A 52 13.82 -6.69 16.45
N GLY A 53 14.23 -5.55 17.02
CA GLY A 53 15.10 -4.58 16.35
C GLY A 53 14.35 -3.41 15.70
N ASP A 54 14.88 -2.90 14.61
CA ASP A 54 14.35 -1.73 13.87
C ASP A 54 13.02 -2.05 13.18
N VAL A 55 11.92 -1.78 13.88
CA VAL A 55 10.56 -2.08 13.39
C VAL A 55 10.25 -1.34 12.08
N LEU A 56 10.52 -0.04 12.03
CA LEU A 56 10.17 0.78 10.86
C LEU A 56 11.06 0.48 9.66
N GLY A 57 12.35 0.20 9.88
CA GLY A 57 13.26 -0.21 8.81
C GLY A 57 12.84 -1.54 8.18
N ILE A 58 12.50 -2.54 8.98
CA ILE A 58 12.00 -3.83 8.51
C ILE A 58 10.66 -3.66 7.78
N ALA A 59 9.74 -2.87 8.35
CA ALA A 59 8.44 -2.59 7.74
C ALA A 59 8.58 -1.91 6.37
N ARG A 60 9.54 -1.00 6.22
CA ARG A 60 9.83 -0.34 4.94
C ARG A 60 10.27 -1.34 3.88
N VAL A 61 11.21 -2.22 4.21
CA VAL A 61 11.68 -3.26 3.29
C VAL A 61 10.55 -4.21 2.92
N ALA A 62 9.73 -4.62 3.89
CA ALA A 62 8.56 -5.47 3.63
C ALA A 62 7.54 -4.81 2.71
N ALA A 63 7.28 -3.51 2.90
CA ALA A 63 6.38 -2.73 2.04
C ALA A 63 6.90 -2.68 0.59
N ILE A 64 8.17 -2.40 0.40
CA ILE A 64 8.82 -2.38 -0.92
C ILE A 64 8.73 -3.76 -1.59
N GLN A 65 9.05 -4.80 -0.86
CA GLN A 65 9.02 -6.16 -1.39
C GLN A 65 7.60 -6.59 -1.78
N ALA A 66 6.60 -6.27 -0.94
CA ALA A 66 5.20 -6.60 -1.20
C ALA A 66 4.64 -5.86 -2.42
N ALA A 67 4.97 -4.58 -2.58
CA ALA A 67 4.54 -3.82 -3.75
C ALA A 67 5.00 -4.45 -5.07
N LYS A 68 6.22 -4.97 -5.10
CA LYS A 68 6.78 -5.68 -6.28
C LYS A 68 6.11 -7.03 -6.56
N ARG A 69 5.35 -7.56 -5.60
CA ARG A 69 4.64 -8.84 -5.67
C ARG A 69 3.12 -8.70 -5.60
N THR A 70 2.59 -7.52 -5.84
CA THR A 70 1.15 -7.25 -5.79
C THR A 70 0.35 -8.21 -6.67
N TRP A 71 0.81 -8.48 -7.87
CA TRP A 71 0.17 -9.39 -8.82
C TRP A 71 0.10 -10.85 -8.34
N GLU A 72 0.99 -11.26 -7.44
CA GLU A 72 0.94 -12.58 -6.81
C GLU A 72 -0.15 -12.68 -5.72
N LEU A 73 -0.52 -11.55 -5.12
CA LEU A 73 -1.50 -11.46 -4.04
C LEU A 73 -2.91 -11.16 -4.56
N ILE A 74 -3.01 -10.32 -5.59
CA ILE A 74 -4.28 -9.84 -6.14
C ILE A 74 -4.47 -10.49 -7.51
N PRO A 75 -5.43 -11.44 -7.64
CA PRO A 75 -5.47 -12.38 -8.76
C PRO A 75 -5.55 -11.75 -10.14
N LEU A 76 -6.27 -10.64 -10.27
CA LEU A 76 -6.53 -10.00 -11.57
C LEU A 76 -5.64 -8.78 -11.83
N CYS A 77 -4.64 -8.53 -10.99
CA CYS A 77 -3.63 -7.50 -11.23
C CYS A 77 -2.59 -7.95 -12.24
N HIS A 78 -2.21 -7.01 -13.12
CA HIS A 78 -1.10 -7.22 -14.04
C HIS A 78 0.24 -7.14 -13.30
N PRO A 79 1.26 -7.92 -13.65
CA PRO A 79 2.62 -7.72 -13.17
C PRO A 79 3.16 -6.39 -13.72
N ILE A 80 3.66 -5.55 -12.82
CA ILE A 80 4.15 -4.21 -13.15
C ILE A 80 5.61 -4.07 -12.72
N ALA A 81 6.44 -3.56 -13.62
CA ALA A 81 7.79 -3.13 -13.32
C ALA A 81 7.74 -1.71 -12.72
N LEU A 82 7.84 -1.60 -11.40
CA LEU A 82 7.92 -0.30 -10.73
C LEU A 82 9.24 0.39 -11.04
N THR A 83 9.18 1.69 -11.32
CA THR A 83 10.38 2.54 -11.51
C THR A 83 10.79 3.24 -10.24
N SER A 84 9.84 3.49 -9.32
CA SER A 84 10.08 4.10 -8.03
C SER A 84 9.07 3.62 -7.01
N LEU A 85 9.52 3.45 -5.78
CA LEU A 85 8.65 3.22 -4.63
C LEU A 85 9.27 3.87 -3.39
N GLU A 86 8.52 4.78 -2.80
CA GLU A 86 8.89 5.42 -1.55
C GLU A 86 7.91 5.01 -0.46
N VAL A 87 8.43 4.74 0.73
CA VAL A 87 7.63 4.40 1.90
C VAL A 87 8.05 5.29 3.06
N HIS A 88 7.11 6.02 3.62
CA HIS A 88 7.31 6.95 4.71
C HIS A 88 6.48 6.55 5.92
N PHE A 89 7.03 6.74 7.11
CA PHE A 89 6.33 6.54 8.38
C PHE A 89 6.34 7.84 9.16
N ASP A 90 5.17 8.24 9.62
CA ASP A 90 4.97 9.39 10.49
C ASP A 90 4.47 8.91 11.87
N LEU A 91 5.15 9.37 12.92
CA LEU A 91 4.86 8.97 14.29
C LEU A 91 4.04 10.06 14.98
N ASP A 92 2.84 9.73 15.38
CA ASP A 92 1.95 10.60 16.17
C ASP A 92 1.89 10.10 17.61
N GLU A 93 2.65 10.76 18.49
CA GLU A 93 2.73 10.40 19.91
C GLU A 93 1.39 10.65 20.63
N ALA A 94 0.68 11.70 20.27
CA ALA A 94 -0.57 12.07 20.94
C ALA A 94 -1.64 10.98 20.79
N SER A 95 -1.68 10.31 19.64
CA SER A 95 -2.62 9.21 19.36
C SER A 95 -2.00 7.82 19.47
N SER A 96 -0.69 7.72 19.79
CA SER A 96 0.07 6.46 19.77
C SER A 96 -0.10 5.70 18.46
N GLN A 97 0.06 6.42 17.36
CA GLN A 97 -0.20 5.92 16.01
C GLN A 97 1.04 6.06 15.13
N VAL A 98 1.26 5.06 14.29
CA VAL A 98 2.22 5.13 13.18
C VAL A 98 1.43 5.17 11.89
N ALA A 99 1.54 6.26 11.14
CA ALA A 99 1.00 6.35 9.79
C ALA A 99 2.02 5.85 8.78
N CYS A 100 1.56 5.14 7.76
CA CYS A 100 2.35 4.68 6.64
C CYS A 100 1.82 5.31 5.36
N ARG A 101 2.71 5.86 4.56
CA ARG A 101 2.40 6.45 3.25
C ARG A 101 3.34 5.84 2.21
N ALA A 102 2.79 5.35 1.11
CA ALA A 102 3.55 4.82 -0.01
C ALA A 102 3.28 5.59 -1.29
N VAL A 103 4.33 5.86 -2.05
CA VAL A 103 4.27 6.47 -3.38
C VAL A 103 4.86 5.48 -4.37
N ALA A 104 4.04 4.98 -5.30
CA ALA A 104 4.46 4.05 -6.33
C ALA A 104 4.43 4.74 -7.71
N GLU A 105 5.44 4.49 -8.52
CA GLU A 105 5.53 5.03 -9.86
C GLU A 105 5.96 3.96 -10.87
N CYS A 106 5.44 4.05 -12.07
CA CYS A 106 5.89 3.27 -13.21
C CYS A 106 5.63 4.01 -14.52
N ARG A 107 6.15 3.46 -15.59
CA ARG A 107 5.74 3.79 -16.96
C ARG A 107 5.11 2.54 -17.57
N GLY A 108 3.80 2.59 -17.81
CA GLY A 108 3.08 1.39 -18.18
C GLY A 108 1.65 1.64 -18.68
N ARG A 109 0.96 0.56 -18.99
CA ARG A 109 -0.37 0.53 -19.59
C ARG A 109 -1.51 0.49 -18.57
N THR A 110 -1.19 0.28 -17.32
CA THR A 110 -2.15 0.28 -16.20
C THR A 110 -1.61 1.05 -15.00
N GLY A 111 -2.49 1.42 -14.08
CA GLY A 111 -2.12 2.19 -12.88
C GLY A 111 -1.39 1.34 -11.84
N VAL A 112 -0.87 2.01 -10.82
CA VAL A 112 -0.08 1.44 -9.73
C VAL A 112 -0.76 1.60 -8.36
N GLU A 113 -2.07 1.79 -8.36
CA GLU A 113 -2.86 1.96 -7.14
C GLU A 113 -2.74 0.76 -6.21
N MET A 114 -2.83 -0.46 -6.76
CA MET A 114 -2.75 -1.68 -5.97
C MET A 114 -1.36 -1.91 -5.38
N GLU A 115 -0.31 -1.51 -6.09
CA GLU A 115 1.06 -1.57 -5.61
C GLU A 115 1.27 -0.64 -4.40
N ALA A 116 0.73 0.59 -4.46
CA ALA A 116 0.79 1.53 -3.34
C ALA A 116 -0.02 1.02 -2.13
N LEU A 117 -1.24 0.52 -2.34
CA LEU A 117 -2.09 -0.05 -1.29
C LEU A 117 -1.47 -1.31 -0.67
N THR A 118 -0.87 -2.18 -1.46
CA THR A 118 -0.18 -3.38 -0.98
C THR A 118 1.04 -3.03 -0.14
N ALA A 119 1.82 -2.02 -0.56
CA ALA A 119 2.95 -1.52 0.22
C ALA A 119 2.53 -1.07 1.62
N VAL A 120 1.51 -0.22 1.70
CA VAL A 120 0.97 0.27 2.98
C VAL A 120 0.49 -0.89 3.85
N SER A 121 -0.27 -1.80 3.28
CA SER A 121 -0.84 -2.95 4.00
C SER A 121 0.26 -3.85 4.58
N ALA A 122 1.27 -4.19 3.79
CA ALA A 122 2.39 -5.03 4.24
C ALA A 122 3.27 -4.32 5.26
N GLY A 123 3.51 -3.02 5.11
CA GLY A 123 4.23 -2.22 6.09
C GLY A 123 3.56 -2.22 7.46
N LEU A 124 2.26 -1.97 7.49
CA LEU A 124 1.48 -1.98 8.73
C LEU A 124 1.37 -3.37 9.36
N LEU A 125 1.18 -4.41 8.56
CA LEU A 125 1.19 -5.81 9.02
C LEU A 125 2.54 -6.19 9.62
N THR A 126 3.64 -5.70 9.07
CA THR A 126 4.98 -5.96 9.57
C THR A 126 5.20 -5.29 10.93
N ILE A 127 4.74 -4.05 11.11
CA ILE A 127 4.75 -3.39 12.42
C ILE A 127 3.98 -4.24 13.43
N TYR A 128 2.78 -4.70 13.07
CA TYR A 128 1.98 -5.58 13.92
C TYR A 128 2.73 -6.86 14.29
N ASP A 129 3.28 -7.57 13.31
CA ASP A 129 4.03 -8.81 13.58
C ASP A 129 5.21 -8.60 14.53
N MET A 130 5.94 -7.50 14.35
CA MET A 130 7.12 -7.22 15.16
C MET A 130 6.78 -6.80 16.61
N CYS A 131 5.59 -6.26 16.84
CA CYS A 131 5.16 -5.75 18.15
C CYS A 131 4.11 -6.63 18.86
N LYS A 132 3.51 -7.60 18.18
CA LYS A 132 2.40 -8.41 18.74
C LYS A 132 2.73 -9.16 20.00
N ALA A 133 4.00 -9.45 20.28
CA ALA A 133 4.42 -10.12 21.51
C ALA A 133 4.11 -9.28 22.76
N VAL A 134 4.11 -7.95 22.63
CA VAL A 134 3.83 -7.02 23.72
C VAL A 134 2.45 -6.36 23.61
N ASP A 135 1.87 -6.31 22.42
CA ASP A 135 0.59 -5.64 22.17
C ASP A 135 -0.19 -6.33 21.05
N ARG A 136 -1.10 -7.24 21.39
CA ARG A 136 -1.97 -7.90 20.40
C ARG A 136 -3.18 -7.06 20.00
N GLY A 137 -3.50 -6.02 20.76
CA GLY A 137 -4.66 -5.16 20.57
C GLY A 137 -4.46 -4.04 19.54
N MET A 138 -3.35 -4.01 18.83
CA MET A 138 -3.10 -2.98 17.82
C MET A 138 -4.15 -3.04 16.71
N VAL A 139 -4.55 -1.86 16.22
CA VAL A 139 -5.56 -1.72 15.18
C VAL A 139 -4.94 -1.10 13.93
N ILE A 140 -5.00 -1.86 12.83
CA ILE A 140 -4.65 -1.38 11.50
C ILE A 140 -5.91 -0.85 10.85
N GLY A 141 -5.84 0.35 10.29
CA GLY A 141 -7.00 0.98 9.65
C GLY A 141 -6.64 2.12 8.71
N ASP A 142 -7.69 2.74 8.18
CA ASP A 142 -7.59 3.90 7.31
C ASP A 142 -6.75 3.67 6.04
N ILE A 143 -6.63 2.42 5.60
CA ILE A 143 -5.90 2.07 4.37
C ILE A 143 -6.73 2.54 3.18
N ARG A 144 -6.19 3.49 2.42
CA ARG A 144 -6.89 4.11 1.30
C ARG A 144 -5.94 4.69 0.25
N LEU A 145 -6.47 4.82 -0.96
CA LEU A 145 -5.83 5.59 -2.02
C LEU A 145 -6.02 7.10 -1.72
N LEU A 146 -4.93 7.85 -1.73
CA LEU A 146 -4.96 9.31 -1.57
C LEU A 146 -4.92 10.03 -2.90
N GLU A 147 -4.14 9.53 -3.84
CA GLU A 147 -3.92 10.19 -5.12
C GLU A 147 -3.54 9.16 -6.17
N LYS A 148 -3.98 9.38 -7.40
CA LYS A 148 -3.44 8.68 -8.56
C LYS A 148 -3.37 9.61 -9.76
N GLU A 149 -2.36 9.42 -10.59
CA GLU A 149 -2.15 10.17 -11.82
C GLU A 149 -1.81 9.24 -12.97
N GLY A 150 -2.17 9.68 -14.17
CA GLY A 150 -1.89 9.00 -15.43
C GLY A 150 -3.05 8.19 -15.98
N GLY A 151 -2.96 7.86 -17.28
CA GLY A 151 -3.98 7.12 -18.01
C GLY A 151 -5.20 7.94 -18.40
N LYS A 152 -6.16 7.27 -19.01
CA LYS A 152 -7.39 7.90 -19.54
C LYS A 152 -8.31 8.47 -18.46
N SER A 153 -8.30 7.91 -17.27
CA SER A 153 -9.11 8.37 -16.14
C SER A 153 -8.56 9.63 -15.44
N GLY A 154 -7.39 10.09 -15.87
CA GLY A 154 -6.80 11.33 -15.35
C GLY A 154 -6.36 11.27 -13.90
N ARG A 155 -6.45 12.40 -13.20
CA ARG A 155 -6.05 12.55 -11.82
C ARG A 155 -7.22 12.34 -10.87
N PHE A 156 -6.96 11.57 -9.80
CA PHE A 156 -7.84 11.44 -8.64
C PHE A 156 -7.10 11.93 -7.41
N VAL A 157 -7.80 12.66 -6.56
CA VAL A 157 -7.35 13.06 -5.21
C VAL A 157 -8.48 12.79 -4.24
N ALA A 158 -8.20 12.08 -3.18
CA ALA A 158 -9.18 11.80 -2.13
C ALA A 158 -9.58 13.08 -1.41
N SER A 159 -10.86 13.19 -1.08
CA SER A 159 -11.43 14.29 -0.29
C SER A 159 -11.10 14.15 1.19
#